data_0fe37b8463d4a10e2edb12afd4ac7d24
#
_entry.id   0fe37b8463d4a10e2edb12afd4ac7d24
#
_cell.length_a   1.000
_cell.length_b   1.000
_cell.length_c   1.000
_cell.angle_alpha   90.00
_cell.angle_beta   90.00
_cell.angle_gamma   90.00
#
_symmetry.space_group_name_H-M   'P 1'
#
loop_
_entity.id
_entity.type
_entity.pdbx_description
1 polymer ?
#
loop_
_entity_poly.entity_id
_entity_poly.type
_entity_poly.pdbx_seq_one_letter_code
_entity_poly.pdbx_strand_id
1 'polypeptide(L)'
;MSTLLGVCQDIVATFLRTHDCPETLAAFEKECKRVPVANSPYNSVSRDLRTLVEYAASKASAHTALEALPPDATRPTAHFSTYKLERTLDYLHLGNILSVVPVTYPGVAGACIATTGADKRVVITHLATGDVVGMLEPSAPQDTQPHGHHAAVLCFAQHTTNPRYAVTSGMDGMLVVWDLAHDTPIQTLRDHHRFAVRVAFSHDARFLASASYDKTIHIYEDEQGRYVRRHTITLTSNPEALLFVRGAPDQAGERPWLVYTVRESVMLHYVGMPTHTTAWDVMTYNTNPDPDDFHASYSLLDLAMHPSGQYISAQTGDHGTPCALSSGSDHSLSRLLLMPLFSDKRHSTLWTESPSSSFTSPRHAWRKEGDGAWITGEDGILRLVGLDGRVHARVPCHGQHRDDNLSAASWRHGGNTVMKGVAVLYEKDTEYIITCGFDRTVRIVHPST
;
A
#
# COMPACT_ATOMS: atom_id res chain seq x y z
N MET A 1 -21.34 -21.10 23.43
CA MET A 1 -21.13 -20.36 22.17
C MET A 1 -22.14 -19.21 22.12
N SER A 2 -21.70 -17.97 22.27
CA SER A 2 -22.56 -16.81 22.02
C SER A 2 -22.84 -16.79 20.50
N THR A 3 -24.10 -16.76 20.13
CA THR A 3 -24.47 -16.60 18.70
C THR A 3 -23.98 -15.23 18.23
N LEU A 4 -23.62 -15.08 16.95
CA LEU A 4 -23.20 -13.79 16.35
C LEU A 4 -24.20 -12.68 16.68
N LEU A 5 -25.49 -13.00 16.66
CA LEU A 5 -26.57 -12.09 17.07
C LEU A 5 -26.40 -11.61 18.53
N GLY A 6 -26.02 -12.51 19.45
CA GLY A 6 -25.79 -12.16 20.84
C GLY A 6 -24.65 -11.18 21.05
N VAL A 7 -23.57 -11.32 20.29
CA VAL A 7 -22.43 -10.39 20.30
C VAL A 7 -22.85 -9.01 19.77
N CYS A 8 -23.58 -8.95 18.67
CA CYS A 8 -24.10 -7.69 18.12
C CYS A 8 -25.02 -6.97 19.12
N GLN A 9 -25.88 -7.72 19.80
CA GLN A 9 -26.77 -7.16 20.82
C GLN A 9 -26.00 -6.57 22.02
N ASP A 10 -24.94 -7.26 22.49
CA ASP A 10 -24.10 -6.76 23.58
C ASP A 10 -23.36 -5.47 23.20
N ILE A 11 -22.92 -5.35 21.94
CA ILE A 11 -22.25 -4.16 21.39
C ILE A 11 -23.22 -2.96 21.34
N VAL A 12 -24.41 -3.14 20.79
CA VAL A 12 -25.43 -2.09 20.69
C VAL A 12 -25.84 -1.61 22.09
N ALA A 13 -26.09 -2.53 23.03
CA ALA A 13 -26.41 -2.17 24.39
C ALA A 13 -25.28 -1.41 25.09
N THR A 14 -24.03 -1.77 24.85
CA THR A 14 -22.86 -1.07 25.39
C THR A 14 -22.76 0.34 24.82
N PHE A 15 -22.97 0.51 23.51
CA PHE A 15 -23.01 1.83 22.88
C PHE A 15 -24.07 2.73 23.50
N LEU A 16 -25.30 2.25 23.65
CA LEU A 16 -26.41 3.01 24.25
C LEU A 16 -26.14 3.41 25.70
N ARG A 17 -25.47 2.57 26.49
CA ARG A 17 -25.05 2.90 27.86
C ARG A 17 -23.96 3.98 27.87
N THR A 18 -22.99 3.88 27.00
CA THR A 18 -21.85 4.82 26.94
C THR A 18 -22.27 6.22 26.51
N HIS A 19 -23.32 6.32 25.68
CA HIS A 19 -23.84 7.60 25.18
C HIS A 19 -25.06 8.11 25.95
N ASP A 20 -25.30 7.56 27.15
CA ASP A 20 -26.38 7.99 28.07
C ASP A 20 -27.78 8.03 27.40
N CYS A 21 -28.14 6.94 26.71
CA CYS A 21 -29.42 6.76 26.05
C CYS A 21 -30.32 5.73 26.80
N PRO A 22 -30.76 6.01 28.05
CA PRO A 22 -31.41 5.01 28.93
C PRO A 22 -32.76 4.52 28.41
N GLU A 23 -33.57 5.40 27.80
CA GLU A 23 -34.89 5.03 27.28
C GLU A 23 -34.75 4.09 26.05
N THR A 24 -33.82 4.42 25.15
CA THR A 24 -33.53 3.60 23.98
C THR A 24 -32.93 2.26 24.35
N LEU A 25 -32.07 2.24 25.39
CA LEU A 25 -31.49 0.99 25.92
C LEU A 25 -32.59 0.08 26.49
N ALA A 26 -33.51 0.64 27.30
CA ALA A 26 -34.61 -0.13 27.89
C ALA A 26 -35.54 -0.71 26.82
N ALA A 27 -35.85 0.05 25.77
CA ALA A 27 -36.62 -0.45 24.62
C ALA A 27 -35.89 -1.59 23.89
N PHE A 28 -34.57 -1.41 23.61
CA PHE A 28 -33.72 -2.40 22.96
C PHE A 28 -33.60 -3.70 23.76
N GLU A 29 -33.38 -3.63 25.09
CA GLU A 29 -33.30 -4.79 25.96
C GLU A 29 -34.62 -5.57 25.98
N LYS A 30 -35.76 -4.86 25.92
CA LYS A 30 -37.07 -5.48 25.83
C LYS A 30 -37.30 -6.21 24.49
N GLU A 31 -36.85 -5.64 23.39
CA GLU A 31 -36.97 -6.27 22.06
C GLU A 31 -36.06 -7.50 21.91
N CYS A 32 -34.83 -7.43 22.46
CA CYS A 32 -33.86 -8.52 22.40
C CYS A 32 -34.29 -9.75 23.20
N LYS A 33 -35.29 -9.65 24.09
CA LYS A 33 -35.76 -10.72 24.99
C LYS A 33 -34.64 -11.36 25.83
N ARG A 34 -33.58 -10.64 26.05
CA ARG A 34 -32.41 -11.04 26.81
C ARG A 34 -31.77 -9.80 27.43
N VAL A 35 -31.21 -9.90 28.63
CA VAL A 35 -30.41 -8.84 29.23
C VAL A 35 -28.97 -8.96 28.66
N PRO A 36 -28.49 -7.98 27.92
CA PRO A 36 -27.13 -7.98 27.45
C PRO A 36 -26.13 -7.90 28.60
N VAL A 37 -25.00 -8.59 28.52
CA VAL A 37 -24.01 -8.71 29.59
C VAL A 37 -23.32 -7.36 29.82
N ALA A 38 -23.47 -6.78 31.02
CA ALA A 38 -22.94 -5.46 31.35
C ALA A 38 -21.40 -5.37 31.35
N ASN A 39 -20.70 -6.50 31.51
CA ASN A 39 -19.23 -6.61 31.51
C ASN A 39 -18.75 -7.57 30.42
N SER A 40 -19.30 -7.46 29.21
CA SER A 40 -18.78 -8.16 28.06
C SER A 40 -17.33 -7.73 27.82
N PRO A 41 -16.42 -8.65 27.44
CA PRO A 41 -15.07 -8.30 27.01
C PRO A 41 -15.05 -7.33 25.83
N TYR A 42 -16.20 -7.02 25.27
CA TYR A 42 -16.43 -6.07 24.18
C TYR A 42 -16.69 -4.62 24.65
N ASN A 43 -16.48 -4.29 25.93
CA ASN A 43 -16.65 -2.93 26.45
C ASN A 43 -15.70 -1.89 25.80
N SER A 44 -14.59 -2.34 25.19
CA SER A 44 -13.71 -1.50 24.36
C SER A 44 -14.27 -1.23 22.95
N VAL A 45 -15.29 -1.98 22.53
CA VAL A 45 -15.88 -1.95 21.17
C VAL A 45 -16.92 -0.83 21.02
N SER A 46 -17.29 -0.13 22.10
CA SER A 46 -18.27 0.97 22.05
C SER A 46 -17.81 2.17 21.18
N ARG A 47 -16.50 2.30 20.94
CA ARG A 47 -15.94 3.25 19.97
C ARG A 47 -16.01 2.74 18.53
N ASP A 48 -16.35 1.46 18.34
CA ASP A 48 -16.21 0.74 17.05
C ASP A 48 -17.55 0.26 16.46
N LEU A 49 -18.69 0.69 16.98
CA LEU A 49 -19.99 0.33 16.37
C LEU A 49 -20.02 0.76 14.90
N ARG A 50 -19.45 1.93 14.58
CA ARG A 50 -19.31 2.42 13.21
C ARG A 50 -18.46 1.47 12.37
N THR A 51 -17.30 1.05 12.87
CA THR A 51 -16.40 0.10 12.20
C THR A 51 -17.08 -1.27 11.99
N LEU A 52 -17.89 -1.73 12.94
CA LEU A 52 -18.65 -2.98 12.82
C LEU A 52 -19.81 -2.85 11.82
N VAL A 53 -20.51 -1.72 11.81
CA VAL A 53 -21.57 -1.42 10.83
C VAL A 53 -20.94 -1.29 9.44
N GLU A 54 -19.80 -0.62 9.31
CA GLU A 54 -19.03 -0.54 8.08
C GLU A 54 -18.55 -1.93 7.61
N TYR A 55 -18.08 -2.78 8.54
CA TYR A 55 -17.72 -4.17 8.24
C TYR A 55 -18.91 -4.99 7.73
N ALA A 56 -20.05 -4.91 8.42
CA ALA A 56 -21.26 -5.60 7.98
C ALA A 56 -21.78 -5.07 6.63
N ALA A 57 -21.75 -3.75 6.45
CA ALA A 57 -22.13 -3.09 5.21
C ALA A 57 -21.17 -3.45 4.05
N SER A 58 -19.86 -3.54 4.33
CA SER A 58 -18.87 -3.93 3.32
C SER A 58 -19.03 -5.37 2.86
N LYS A 59 -19.41 -6.29 3.77
CA LYS A 59 -19.73 -7.67 3.40
C LYS A 59 -20.97 -7.75 2.50
N ALA A 60 -21.97 -6.90 2.74
CA ALA A 60 -23.14 -6.77 1.89
C ALA A 60 -22.80 -6.06 0.55
N SER A 61 -21.99 -4.99 0.60
CA SER A 61 -21.58 -4.22 -0.58
C SER A 61 -20.60 -4.98 -1.47
N ALA A 62 -19.74 -5.84 -0.93
CA ALA A 62 -18.83 -6.64 -1.71
C ALA A 62 -19.59 -7.59 -2.67
N HIS A 63 -20.75 -8.10 -2.26
CA HIS A 63 -21.64 -8.84 -3.16
C HIS A 63 -22.24 -7.96 -4.26
N THR A 64 -22.63 -6.72 -3.92
CA THR A 64 -23.19 -5.77 -4.87
C THR A 64 -22.13 -5.17 -5.79
N ALA A 65 -20.89 -5.00 -5.28
CA ALA A 65 -19.76 -4.50 -6.05
C ALA A 65 -19.31 -5.45 -7.16
N LEU A 66 -19.42 -6.76 -6.93
CA LEU A 66 -19.16 -7.78 -7.96
C LEU A 66 -20.17 -7.71 -9.12
N GLU A 67 -21.40 -7.27 -8.85
CA GLU A 67 -22.47 -7.08 -9.85
C GLU A 67 -22.37 -5.73 -10.57
N ALA A 68 -21.75 -4.72 -9.94
CA ALA A 68 -21.66 -3.36 -10.46
C ALA A 68 -20.35 -3.07 -11.23
N LEU A 69 -19.40 -4.01 -11.29
CA LEU A 69 -18.26 -3.89 -12.18
C LEU A 69 -18.76 -3.87 -13.63
N PRO A 70 -18.18 -2.98 -14.49
CA PRO A 70 -18.57 -2.95 -15.91
C PRO A 70 -18.52 -4.35 -16.51
N PRO A 71 -19.40 -4.71 -17.47
CA PRO A 71 -19.43 -6.04 -18.08
C PRO A 71 -18.11 -6.45 -18.76
N ASP A 72 -17.21 -5.51 -19.03
CA ASP A 72 -15.84 -5.78 -19.52
C ASP A 72 -14.83 -6.12 -18.41
N ALA A 73 -15.14 -5.86 -17.14
CA ALA A 73 -14.45 -6.54 -16.07
C ALA A 73 -14.95 -7.98 -16.12
N THR A 74 -14.29 -8.83 -16.91
CA THR A 74 -14.55 -10.26 -16.97
C THR A 74 -14.83 -10.74 -15.56
N ARG A 75 -16.09 -11.19 -15.29
CA ARG A 75 -16.43 -11.81 -14.02
C ARG A 75 -15.37 -12.85 -13.77
N PRO A 76 -14.50 -12.69 -12.80
CA PRO A 76 -13.55 -13.73 -12.52
C PRO A 76 -14.39 -14.89 -12.00
N THR A 77 -14.46 -15.94 -12.74
CA THR A 77 -14.52 -17.25 -12.12
C THR A 77 -13.17 -17.38 -11.44
N ALA A 78 -13.00 -16.66 -10.32
CA ALA A 78 -11.76 -16.57 -9.61
C ALA A 78 -11.49 -17.92 -8.97
N HIS A 79 -10.87 -18.79 -9.73
CA HIS A 79 -10.19 -19.94 -9.17
C HIS A 79 -8.91 -19.40 -8.54
N PHE A 80 -9.02 -18.94 -7.29
CA PHE A 80 -7.83 -18.64 -6.51
C PHE A 80 -7.11 -19.95 -6.26
N SER A 81 -5.94 -20.09 -6.89
CA SER A 81 -5.05 -21.21 -6.66
C SER A 81 -4.58 -21.23 -5.20
N THR A 82 -4.13 -22.37 -4.73
CA THR A 82 -3.33 -22.42 -3.51
C THR A 82 -1.95 -21.84 -3.81
N TYR A 83 -1.36 -21.14 -2.86
CA TYR A 83 -0.07 -20.46 -3.03
C TYR A 83 0.95 -21.02 -2.04
N LYS A 84 2.20 -21.09 -2.45
CA LYS A 84 3.30 -21.54 -1.61
C LYS A 84 4.52 -20.64 -1.77
N LEU A 85 5.31 -20.57 -0.71
CA LEU A 85 6.65 -19.97 -0.77
C LEU A 85 7.56 -20.90 -1.60
N GLU A 86 8.10 -20.35 -2.69
CA GLU A 86 8.99 -21.08 -3.59
C GLU A 86 10.46 -20.88 -3.16
N ARG A 87 10.83 -19.61 -2.97
CA ARG A 87 12.23 -19.25 -2.79
C ARG A 87 12.41 -18.12 -1.79
N THR A 88 13.53 -18.18 -1.10
CA THR A 88 14.04 -17.13 -0.20
C THR A 88 15.39 -16.66 -0.71
N LEU A 89 15.55 -15.34 -0.88
CA LEU A 89 16.81 -14.69 -1.20
C LEU A 89 17.23 -13.89 0.05
N ASP A 90 18.28 -14.32 0.74
CA ASP A 90 18.77 -13.77 2.01
C ASP A 90 20.15 -13.13 1.92
N TYR A 91 20.72 -13.11 0.71
CA TYR A 91 22.07 -12.64 0.40
C TYR A 91 22.11 -11.28 -0.31
N LEU A 92 20.95 -10.68 -0.63
CA LEU A 92 20.90 -9.50 -1.46
C LEU A 92 21.34 -8.22 -0.72
N HIS A 93 20.99 -8.10 0.55
CA HIS A 93 21.24 -6.92 1.37
C HIS A 93 21.84 -7.26 2.73
N LEU A 94 22.69 -6.38 3.23
CA LEU A 94 23.25 -6.47 4.59
C LEU A 94 22.33 -5.86 5.64
N GLY A 95 21.37 -5.03 5.23
CA GLY A 95 20.39 -4.35 6.08
C GLY A 95 18.96 -4.72 5.73
N ASN A 96 18.00 -4.09 6.43
CA ASN A 96 16.58 -4.24 6.15
C ASN A 96 16.25 -3.87 4.71
N ILE A 97 15.40 -4.67 4.06
CA ILE A 97 14.93 -4.37 2.71
C ILE A 97 13.64 -3.54 2.84
N LEU A 98 13.61 -2.41 2.12
CA LEU A 98 12.62 -1.35 2.33
C LEU A 98 11.59 -1.24 1.21
N SER A 99 11.93 -1.68 -0.01
CA SER A 99 10.98 -1.80 -1.11
C SER A 99 11.40 -2.89 -2.10
N VAL A 100 10.43 -3.38 -2.87
CA VAL A 100 10.64 -4.26 -4.01
C VAL A 100 9.74 -3.81 -5.16
N VAL A 101 10.32 -3.73 -6.36
CA VAL A 101 9.61 -3.24 -7.57
C VAL A 101 10.02 -4.12 -8.75
N PRO A 102 9.09 -4.53 -9.63
CA PRO A 102 9.43 -5.13 -10.91
C PRO A 102 10.23 -4.15 -11.77
N VAL A 103 11.22 -4.63 -12.47
CA VAL A 103 12.08 -3.80 -13.33
C VAL A 103 12.44 -4.53 -14.61
N THR A 104 12.49 -3.78 -15.70
CA THR A 104 13.12 -4.23 -16.96
C THR A 104 14.58 -3.78 -16.94
N TYR A 105 15.51 -4.72 -16.89
CA TYR A 105 16.94 -4.38 -16.83
C TYR A 105 17.61 -4.52 -18.18
N PRO A 106 18.35 -3.49 -18.66
CA PRO A 106 18.96 -3.50 -19.98
C PRO A 106 19.91 -4.68 -20.19
N GLY A 107 19.76 -5.38 -21.31
CA GLY A 107 20.64 -6.51 -21.66
C GLY A 107 20.29 -7.84 -20.98
N VAL A 108 19.30 -7.88 -20.10
CA VAL A 108 18.84 -9.10 -19.43
C VAL A 108 17.46 -9.49 -19.95
N ALA A 109 17.35 -10.71 -20.46
CA ALA A 109 16.06 -11.28 -20.87
C ALA A 109 15.36 -11.89 -19.67
N GLY A 110 14.04 -11.67 -19.52
CA GLY A 110 13.25 -12.19 -18.42
C GLY A 110 12.90 -11.13 -17.38
N ALA A 111 12.16 -11.57 -16.39
CA ALA A 111 11.67 -10.71 -15.32
C ALA A 111 12.79 -10.42 -14.30
N CYS A 112 12.94 -9.15 -13.95
CA CYS A 112 13.85 -8.71 -12.90
C CYS A 112 13.10 -7.94 -11.81
N ILE A 113 13.68 -7.89 -10.63
CA ILE A 113 13.21 -7.10 -9.50
C ILE A 113 14.33 -6.19 -9.00
N ALA A 114 13.98 -4.96 -8.65
CA ALA A 114 14.85 -4.05 -7.93
C ALA A 114 14.42 -4.02 -6.46
N THR A 115 15.38 -4.19 -5.55
CA THR A 115 15.18 -4.10 -4.10
C THR A 115 16.02 -2.98 -3.52
N THR A 116 15.45 -2.20 -2.61
CA THR A 116 16.15 -1.12 -1.93
C THR A 116 16.44 -1.48 -0.49
N GLY A 117 17.59 -1.08 0.04
CA GLY A 117 18.02 -1.49 1.36
C GLY A 117 18.47 -0.35 2.28
N ALA A 118 18.44 -0.66 3.58
CA ALA A 118 19.04 0.18 4.62
C ALA A 118 20.58 0.26 4.50
N ASP A 119 21.18 -0.64 3.75
CA ASP A 119 22.60 -0.68 3.40
C ASP A 119 23.00 0.31 2.28
N LYS A 120 22.08 1.22 1.89
CA LYS A 120 22.29 2.30 0.91
C LYS A 120 22.37 1.83 -0.54
N ARG A 121 21.97 0.60 -0.82
CA ARG A 121 22.07 -0.04 -2.13
C ARG A 121 20.70 -0.28 -2.75
N VAL A 122 20.71 -0.37 -4.07
CA VAL A 122 19.66 -1.04 -4.84
C VAL A 122 20.27 -2.26 -5.49
N VAL A 123 19.66 -3.42 -5.30
CA VAL A 123 20.11 -4.67 -5.91
C VAL A 123 19.08 -5.08 -6.96
N ILE A 124 19.54 -5.34 -8.17
CA ILE A 124 18.69 -5.80 -9.27
C ILE A 124 18.96 -7.29 -9.47
N THR A 125 17.90 -8.09 -9.37
CA THR A 125 18.00 -9.55 -9.35
C THR A 125 17.12 -10.14 -10.45
N HIS A 126 17.65 -11.09 -11.18
CA HIS A 126 16.88 -11.85 -12.16
C HIS A 126 15.95 -12.85 -11.44
N LEU A 127 14.64 -12.79 -11.70
CA LEU A 127 13.65 -13.52 -10.92
C LEU A 127 13.83 -15.04 -10.98
N ALA A 128 14.00 -15.58 -12.20
CA ALA A 128 14.02 -17.04 -12.38
C ALA A 128 15.28 -17.70 -11.79
N THR A 129 16.44 -17.04 -11.86
CA THR A 129 17.72 -17.61 -11.39
C THR A 129 18.08 -17.18 -9.97
N GLY A 130 17.64 -15.99 -9.55
CA GLY A 130 18.06 -15.35 -8.30
C GLY A 130 19.39 -14.60 -8.42
N ASP A 131 20.03 -14.60 -9.60
CA ASP A 131 21.32 -13.95 -9.77
C ASP A 131 21.20 -12.43 -9.71
N VAL A 132 22.16 -11.78 -9.07
CA VAL A 132 22.32 -10.34 -9.07
C VAL A 132 22.86 -9.93 -10.43
N VAL A 133 22.08 -9.11 -11.17
CA VAL A 133 22.41 -8.65 -12.52
C VAL A 133 22.83 -7.20 -12.57
N GLY A 134 22.56 -6.42 -11.53
CA GLY A 134 22.93 -5.01 -11.41
C GLY A 134 22.93 -4.54 -9.96
N MET A 135 23.72 -3.48 -9.67
CA MET A 135 23.81 -2.93 -8.32
C MET A 135 24.08 -1.42 -8.38
N LEU A 136 23.16 -0.64 -7.78
CA LEU A 136 23.32 0.80 -7.67
C LEU A 136 23.87 1.10 -6.27
N GLU A 137 25.13 1.50 -6.20
CA GLU A 137 25.85 1.71 -4.95
C GLU A 137 26.32 3.17 -4.80
N PRO A 138 26.55 3.63 -3.57
CA PRO A 138 27.29 4.85 -3.35
C PRO A 138 28.74 4.70 -3.84
N SER A 139 29.34 5.81 -4.24
CA SER A 139 30.75 5.85 -4.60
C SER A 139 31.64 5.39 -3.44
N ALA A 140 32.83 4.89 -3.77
CA ALA A 140 33.84 4.56 -2.79
C ALA A 140 34.24 5.81 -1.99
N PRO A 141 34.63 5.69 -0.69
CA PRO A 141 34.97 6.84 0.15
C PRO A 141 36.11 7.70 -0.37
N GLN A 142 36.95 7.15 -1.23
CA GLN A 142 38.12 7.82 -1.86
C GLN A 142 37.78 8.50 -3.20
N ASP A 143 36.56 8.40 -3.68
CA ASP A 143 36.18 9.02 -4.94
C ASP A 143 36.17 10.54 -4.83
N THR A 144 36.74 11.20 -5.82
CA THR A 144 36.81 12.66 -5.86
C THR A 144 35.45 13.33 -6.09
N GLN A 145 34.49 12.59 -6.61
CA GLN A 145 33.12 13.02 -6.82
C GLN A 145 32.16 12.00 -6.20
N PRO A 146 31.79 12.16 -4.93
CA PRO A 146 30.90 11.22 -4.27
C PRO A 146 29.52 11.25 -4.91
N HIS A 147 29.03 10.04 -5.27
CA HIS A 147 27.72 9.83 -5.87
C HIS A 147 26.94 8.75 -5.14
N GLY A 148 25.66 8.62 -5.49
CA GLY A 148 24.75 7.66 -4.84
C GLY A 148 24.23 8.14 -3.49
N HIS A 149 23.53 7.28 -2.78
CA HIS A 149 22.91 7.59 -1.50
C HIS A 149 23.88 7.44 -0.32
N HIS A 150 23.82 8.38 0.63
CA HIS A 150 24.60 8.31 1.86
C HIS A 150 23.83 7.68 3.04
N ALA A 151 22.54 7.45 2.87
CA ALA A 151 21.65 6.80 3.83
C ALA A 151 20.76 5.76 3.15
N ALA A 152 19.87 5.10 3.90
CA ALA A 152 18.97 4.07 3.40
C ALA A 152 18.19 4.55 2.16
N VAL A 153 18.10 3.68 1.14
CA VAL A 153 17.28 3.91 -0.04
C VAL A 153 15.86 3.45 0.25
N LEU A 154 14.89 4.36 0.13
CA LEU A 154 13.52 4.14 0.56
C LEU A 154 12.58 3.73 -0.58
N CYS A 155 12.79 4.27 -1.77
CA CYS A 155 11.93 4.04 -2.91
C CYS A 155 12.73 3.98 -4.21
N PHE A 156 12.24 3.20 -5.13
CA PHE A 156 12.75 3.06 -6.50
C PHE A 156 11.59 3.20 -7.47
N ALA A 157 11.77 3.93 -8.55
CA ALA A 157 10.84 3.98 -9.67
C ALA A 157 11.59 3.89 -10.99
N GLN A 158 11.16 2.98 -11.86
CA GLN A 158 11.68 2.91 -13.22
C GLN A 158 10.98 3.93 -14.11
N HIS A 159 11.71 4.52 -15.03
CA HIS A 159 11.19 5.45 -16.02
C HIS A 159 10.16 4.78 -16.92
N THR A 160 8.99 5.36 -17.05
CA THR A 160 7.80 4.70 -17.62
C THR A 160 7.89 4.43 -19.13
N THR A 161 8.65 5.23 -19.87
CA THR A 161 8.77 5.10 -21.35
C THR A 161 10.14 4.63 -21.80
N ASN A 162 11.17 4.72 -20.94
CA ASN A 162 12.51 4.25 -21.25
C ASN A 162 13.10 3.47 -20.06
N PRO A 163 13.04 2.13 -20.10
CA PRO A 163 13.47 1.29 -18.98
C PRO A 163 14.95 1.37 -18.65
N ARG A 164 15.76 2.04 -19.50
CA ARG A 164 17.16 2.32 -19.21
C ARG A 164 17.36 3.23 -17.99
N TYR A 165 16.37 4.07 -17.67
CA TYR A 165 16.51 5.03 -16.60
C TYR A 165 15.64 4.68 -15.40
N ALA A 166 16.11 5.05 -14.22
CA ALA A 166 15.39 4.91 -12.97
C ALA A 166 15.71 6.06 -12.02
N VAL A 167 14.87 6.24 -11.02
CA VAL A 167 15.13 7.19 -9.94
C VAL A 167 14.99 6.47 -8.60
N THR A 168 15.86 6.84 -7.67
CA THR A 168 15.81 6.39 -6.27
C THR A 168 15.64 7.58 -5.35
N SER A 169 15.02 7.36 -4.19
CA SER A 169 14.95 8.34 -3.12
C SER A 169 15.39 7.74 -1.79
N GLY A 170 15.96 8.55 -0.91
CA GLY A 170 16.59 8.05 0.30
C GLY A 170 16.34 8.87 1.56
N MET A 171 16.79 8.32 2.70
CA MET A 171 16.75 8.99 4.00
C MET A 171 17.68 10.20 4.08
N ASP A 172 18.56 10.37 3.10
CA ASP A 172 19.41 11.56 2.93
C ASP A 172 18.70 12.75 2.30
N GLY A 173 17.42 12.58 1.91
CA GLY A 173 16.64 13.60 1.22
C GLY A 173 16.99 13.75 -0.26
N MET A 174 17.89 12.94 -0.79
CA MET A 174 18.30 13.02 -2.18
C MET A 174 17.40 12.17 -3.08
N LEU A 175 17.29 12.62 -4.34
CA LEU A 175 16.87 11.78 -5.45
C LEU A 175 18.07 11.59 -6.38
N VAL A 176 18.28 10.35 -6.80
CA VAL A 176 19.35 10.02 -7.75
C VAL A 176 18.71 9.38 -8.98
N VAL A 177 18.97 9.97 -10.14
CA VAL A 177 18.57 9.43 -11.44
C VAL A 177 19.73 8.58 -11.97
N TRP A 178 19.43 7.36 -12.37
CA TRP A 178 20.40 6.34 -12.77
C TRP A 178 20.25 5.96 -14.23
N ASP A 179 21.37 5.66 -14.87
CA ASP A 179 21.45 4.91 -16.12
C ASP A 179 21.69 3.43 -15.80
N LEU A 180 20.65 2.60 -15.92
CA LEU A 180 20.70 1.18 -15.60
C LEU A 180 21.54 0.34 -16.60
N ALA A 181 21.89 0.90 -17.76
CA ALA A 181 22.77 0.20 -18.69
C ALA A 181 24.24 0.20 -18.22
N HIS A 182 24.60 1.12 -17.30
CA HIS A 182 25.95 1.27 -16.80
C HIS A 182 26.01 1.29 -15.26
N ASP A 183 24.85 1.21 -14.59
CA ASP A 183 24.68 1.34 -13.13
C ASP A 183 25.30 2.64 -12.56
N THR A 184 25.23 3.72 -13.36
CA THR A 184 25.83 4.99 -13.00
C THR A 184 24.79 6.09 -12.78
N PRO A 185 24.99 6.98 -11.81
CA PRO A 185 24.13 8.12 -11.62
C PRO A 185 24.38 9.19 -12.70
N ILE A 186 23.28 9.73 -13.23
CA ILE A 186 23.33 10.80 -14.25
C ILE A 186 22.86 12.15 -13.71
N GLN A 187 22.07 12.16 -12.63
CA GLN A 187 21.65 13.38 -11.98
C GLN A 187 21.35 13.12 -10.50
N THR A 188 21.72 14.08 -9.64
CA THR A 188 21.36 14.09 -8.21
C THR A 188 20.59 15.37 -7.90
N LEU A 189 19.39 15.22 -7.34
CA LEU A 189 18.53 16.31 -6.89
C LEU A 189 18.58 16.39 -5.36
N ARG A 190 18.83 17.57 -4.81
CA ARG A 190 19.05 17.82 -3.37
C ARG A 190 18.08 18.88 -2.84
N ASP A 191 16.81 18.75 -3.21
CA ASP A 191 15.79 19.74 -2.90
C ASP A 191 15.09 19.49 -1.56
N HIS A 192 15.11 18.24 -1.08
CA HIS A 192 14.50 17.88 0.20
C HIS A 192 15.47 17.98 1.37
N HIS A 193 14.91 18.38 2.53
CA HIS A 193 15.68 18.56 3.77
C HIS A 193 15.52 17.39 4.77
N ARG A 194 14.61 16.45 4.47
CA ARG A 194 14.34 15.22 5.24
C ARG A 194 14.17 14.04 4.30
N PHE A 195 13.82 12.89 4.86
CA PHE A 195 13.63 11.63 4.14
C PHE A 195 12.72 11.80 2.92
N ALA A 196 13.23 11.57 1.74
CA ALA A 196 12.44 11.46 0.52
C ALA A 196 11.86 10.05 0.45
N VAL A 197 10.58 9.91 0.83
CA VAL A 197 9.95 8.61 1.12
C VAL A 197 9.27 7.98 -0.09
N ARG A 198 8.90 8.79 -1.09
CA ARG A 198 8.24 8.32 -2.31
C ARG A 198 8.75 9.07 -3.52
N VAL A 199 8.76 8.36 -4.63
CA VAL A 199 9.07 8.91 -5.95
C VAL A 199 8.22 8.19 -6.98
N ALA A 200 7.72 8.92 -7.98
CA ALA A 200 6.92 8.36 -9.07
C ALA A 200 7.13 9.17 -10.35
N PHE A 201 7.13 8.48 -11.50
CA PHE A 201 7.08 9.12 -12.82
C PHE A 201 5.63 9.21 -13.32
N SER A 202 5.32 10.24 -14.07
CA SER A 202 4.11 10.27 -14.90
C SER A 202 4.18 9.19 -16.00
N HIS A 203 3.02 8.82 -16.54
CA HIS A 203 2.95 7.76 -17.55
C HIS A 203 3.71 8.06 -18.85
N ASP A 204 3.87 9.35 -19.17
CA ASP A 204 4.67 9.85 -20.31
C ASP A 204 6.13 10.16 -19.92
N ALA A 205 6.49 9.96 -18.65
CA ALA A 205 7.77 10.30 -18.02
C ALA A 205 8.19 11.77 -18.12
N ARG A 206 7.32 12.65 -18.60
CA ARG A 206 7.57 14.09 -18.64
C ARG A 206 7.71 14.68 -17.25
N PHE A 207 6.95 14.15 -16.27
CA PHE A 207 7.00 14.61 -14.89
C PHE A 207 7.53 13.52 -13.96
N LEU A 208 8.29 13.98 -12.98
CA LEU A 208 8.75 13.22 -11.83
C LEU A 208 8.22 13.90 -10.58
N ALA A 209 7.63 13.16 -9.65
CA ALA A 209 7.20 13.68 -8.36
C ALA A 209 7.95 12.98 -7.23
N SER A 210 8.31 13.73 -6.20
CA SER A 210 8.89 13.19 -4.97
C SER A 210 8.17 13.75 -3.74
N ALA A 211 8.03 12.93 -2.71
CA ALA A 211 7.42 13.29 -1.43
C ALA A 211 8.38 13.07 -0.28
N SER A 212 8.42 14.01 0.66
CA SER A 212 9.35 13.98 1.78
C SER A 212 8.70 14.31 3.11
N TYR A 213 9.30 13.80 4.18
CA TYR A 213 8.97 14.15 5.56
C TYR A 213 9.40 15.56 5.98
N ASP A 214 9.92 16.36 5.06
CA ASP A 214 9.98 17.83 5.21
C ASP A 214 8.61 18.50 4.94
N LYS A 215 7.57 17.70 4.72
CA LYS A 215 6.21 18.11 4.41
C LYS A 215 6.09 18.82 3.06
N THR A 216 6.91 18.45 2.11
CA THR A 216 6.81 18.95 0.74
C THR A 216 6.69 17.81 -0.27
N ILE A 217 6.03 18.12 -1.38
CA ILE A 217 6.08 17.33 -2.60
C ILE A 217 6.68 18.24 -3.67
N HIS A 218 7.76 17.78 -4.31
CA HIS A 218 8.36 18.47 -5.44
C HIS A 218 7.95 17.80 -6.74
N ILE A 219 7.63 18.59 -7.73
CA ILE A 219 7.31 18.14 -9.08
C ILE A 219 8.38 18.70 -10.02
N TYR A 220 9.01 17.80 -10.74
CA TYR A 220 10.04 18.09 -11.73
C TYR A 220 9.51 17.79 -13.12
N GLU A 221 10.00 18.54 -14.09
CA GLU A 221 9.72 18.34 -15.52
C GLU A 221 11.02 17.96 -16.23
N ASP A 222 10.93 17.02 -17.15
CA ASP A 222 12.06 16.66 -18.00
C ASP A 222 12.37 17.78 -19.00
N GLU A 223 13.59 18.28 -18.94
CA GLU A 223 14.18 19.20 -19.89
C GLU A 223 15.38 18.55 -20.54
N GLN A 224 15.17 17.95 -21.70
CA GLN A 224 16.22 17.34 -22.52
C GLN A 224 17.03 16.26 -21.74
N GLY A 225 16.34 15.40 -20.99
CA GLY A 225 16.94 14.32 -20.20
C GLY A 225 17.42 14.76 -18.82
N ARG A 226 17.05 15.96 -18.37
CA ARG A 226 17.31 16.45 -17.01
C ARG A 226 16.02 16.88 -16.32
N TYR A 227 15.80 16.42 -15.11
CA TYR A 227 14.67 16.82 -14.30
C TYR A 227 14.93 18.14 -13.59
N VAL A 228 14.07 19.14 -13.85
CA VAL A 228 14.15 20.49 -13.27
C VAL A 228 12.89 20.71 -12.44
N ARG A 229 13.06 21.17 -11.18
CA ARG A 229 11.93 21.43 -10.29
C ARG A 229 11.08 22.58 -10.81
N ARG A 230 9.77 22.30 -11.01
CA ARG A 230 8.77 23.25 -11.50
C ARG A 230 7.79 23.69 -10.45
N HIS A 231 7.47 22.81 -9.52
CA HIS A 231 6.44 23.10 -8.53
C HIS A 231 6.77 22.46 -7.18
N THR A 232 6.28 23.09 -6.14
CA THR A 232 6.39 22.61 -4.76
C THR A 232 5.03 22.71 -4.10
N ILE A 233 4.54 21.59 -3.58
CA ILE A 233 3.33 21.54 -2.77
C ILE A 233 3.77 21.45 -1.30
N THR A 234 3.32 22.42 -0.49
CA THR A 234 3.56 22.41 0.96
C THR A 234 2.38 21.76 1.66
N LEU A 235 2.66 20.83 2.56
CA LEU A 235 1.69 20.01 3.26
C LEU A 235 1.60 20.37 4.73
N THR A 236 0.47 20.06 5.35
CA THR A 236 0.27 20.23 6.81
C THR A 236 0.91 19.09 7.63
N SER A 237 0.95 17.86 7.05
CA SER A 237 1.53 16.68 7.68
C SER A 237 2.38 15.90 6.67
N ASN A 238 2.95 14.76 7.08
CA ASN A 238 3.83 13.95 6.24
C ASN A 238 3.05 13.30 5.08
N PRO A 239 3.57 13.35 3.85
CA PRO A 239 3.01 12.56 2.74
C PRO A 239 3.29 11.07 2.94
N GLU A 240 2.34 10.22 2.54
CA GLU A 240 2.44 8.77 2.69
C GLU A 240 2.54 8.03 1.35
N ALA A 241 1.74 8.43 0.37
CA ALA A 241 1.72 7.79 -0.94
C ALA A 241 1.70 8.81 -2.07
N LEU A 242 2.27 8.41 -3.20
CA LEU A 242 2.27 9.12 -4.49
C LEU A 242 1.90 8.15 -5.60
N LEU A 243 1.03 8.60 -6.50
CA LEU A 243 0.67 7.84 -7.70
C LEU A 243 0.32 8.81 -8.84
N PHE A 244 0.85 8.58 -10.03
CA PHE A 244 0.34 9.26 -11.22
C PHE A 244 -0.79 8.46 -11.85
N VAL A 245 -1.86 9.16 -12.22
CA VAL A 245 -3.01 8.62 -12.95
C VAL A 245 -3.25 9.42 -14.22
N ARG A 246 -3.97 8.85 -15.19
CA ARG A 246 -4.40 9.55 -16.39
C ARG A 246 -5.67 10.33 -16.09
N GLY A 247 -5.85 11.48 -16.74
CA GLY A 247 -7.07 12.26 -16.65
C GLY A 247 -8.30 11.51 -17.18
N ALA A 248 -9.49 11.93 -16.75
CA ALA A 248 -10.73 11.42 -17.30
C ALA A 248 -10.85 11.75 -18.80
N PRO A 249 -11.42 10.86 -19.63
CA PRO A 249 -11.48 11.04 -21.10
C PRO A 249 -12.22 12.27 -21.59
N ASP A 250 -13.13 12.81 -20.76
CA ASP A 250 -13.97 13.97 -21.01
C ASP A 250 -13.32 15.31 -20.60
N GLN A 251 -12.20 15.27 -19.91
CA GLN A 251 -11.37 16.44 -19.61
C GLN A 251 -10.27 16.56 -20.67
N ALA A 252 -10.30 17.58 -21.46
CA ALA A 252 -9.45 17.86 -22.62
C ALA A 252 -8.00 17.37 -22.48
N GLY A 253 -7.74 16.17 -23.00
CA GLY A 253 -6.42 15.55 -23.10
C GLY A 253 -6.09 14.61 -21.97
N GLU A 254 -5.32 13.55 -22.30
CA GLU A 254 -4.78 12.57 -21.35
C GLU A 254 -3.65 13.15 -20.45
N ARG A 255 -3.85 14.35 -19.87
CA ARG A 255 -2.82 14.95 -19.01
C ARG A 255 -2.59 14.08 -17.77
N PRO A 256 -1.36 13.98 -17.29
CA PRO A 256 -1.08 13.31 -16.04
C PRO A 256 -1.67 14.05 -14.85
N TRP A 257 -2.18 13.29 -13.87
CA TRP A 257 -2.59 13.78 -12.58
C TRP A 257 -1.77 13.09 -11.50
N LEU A 258 -1.18 13.86 -10.60
CA LEU A 258 -0.55 13.33 -9.40
C LEU A 258 -1.59 13.16 -8.31
N VAL A 259 -1.72 11.94 -7.78
CA VAL A 259 -2.54 11.65 -6.61
C VAL A 259 -1.61 11.44 -5.42
N TYR A 260 -1.90 12.09 -4.30
CA TYR A 260 -1.13 11.91 -3.10
C TYR A 260 -2.03 11.87 -1.85
N THR A 261 -1.48 11.30 -0.78
CA THR A 261 -2.11 11.20 0.53
C THR A 261 -1.21 11.79 1.60
N VAL A 262 -1.84 12.22 2.69
CA VAL A 262 -1.17 12.85 3.82
C VAL A 262 -1.53 12.08 5.09
N ARG A 263 -0.58 11.95 6.01
CA ARG A 263 -0.80 11.30 7.32
C ARG A 263 -1.89 12.01 8.10
N GLU A 264 -2.70 11.24 8.83
CA GLU A 264 -3.85 11.72 9.61
C GLU A 264 -4.90 12.43 8.74
N SER A 265 -5.04 11.99 7.50
CA SER A 265 -6.03 12.52 6.56
C SER A 265 -6.72 11.40 5.81
N VAL A 266 -8.02 11.56 5.62
CA VAL A 266 -8.88 10.67 4.80
C VAL A 266 -9.02 11.17 3.37
N MET A 267 -8.27 12.21 3.00
CA MET A 267 -8.44 12.88 1.72
C MET A 267 -7.48 12.32 0.66
N LEU A 268 -7.99 12.13 -0.56
CA LEU A 268 -7.22 11.96 -1.79
C LEU A 268 -7.05 13.33 -2.45
N HIS A 269 -5.81 13.74 -2.64
CA HIS A 269 -5.48 14.99 -3.30
C HIS A 269 -5.02 14.72 -4.73
N TYR A 270 -5.60 15.41 -5.69
CA TYR A 270 -5.28 15.32 -7.10
C TYR A 270 -4.69 16.63 -7.59
N VAL A 271 -3.57 16.58 -8.29
CA VAL A 271 -2.94 17.76 -8.90
C VAL A 271 -2.72 17.47 -10.38
N GLY A 272 -3.43 18.21 -11.23
CA GLY A 272 -3.31 18.12 -12.69
C GLY A 272 -2.04 18.81 -13.17
N MET A 273 -1.22 18.10 -13.94
CA MET A 273 0.00 18.67 -14.52
C MET A 273 -0.37 19.74 -15.54
N PRO A 274 0.43 20.83 -15.66
CA PRO A 274 0.16 21.86 -16.64
C PRO A 274 0.35 21.33 -18.07
N THR A 275 -0.44 21.87 -18.98
CA THR A 275 -0.28 21.68 -20.42
C THR A 275 -0.04 23.04 -21.07
N HIS A 276 0.13 23.10 -22.40
CA HIS A 276 0.25 24.36 -23.12
C HIS A 276 -1.02 25.25 -22.99
N THR A 277 -2.15 24.65 -22.65
CA THR A 277 -3.46 25.33 -22.57
C THR A 277 -4.05 25.37 -21.16
N THR A 278 -3.55 24.56 -20.22
CA THR A 278 -4.09 24.46 -18.85
C THR A 278 -3.01 24.72 -17.80
N ALA A 279 -3.39 25.47 -16.76
CA ALA A 279 -2.57 25.69 -15.58
C ALA A 279 -2.62 24.47 -14.62
N TRP A 280 -1.94 24.57 -13.49
CA TRP A 280 -2.08 23.65 -12.37
C TRP A 280 -3.53 23.62 -11.90
N ASP A 281 -4.03 22.43 -11.63
CA ASP A 281 -5.39 22.21 -11.15
C ASP A 281 -5.34 21.34 -9.91
N VAL A 282 -6.19 21.61 -8.93
CA VAL A 282 -6.18 20.88 -7.65
C VAL A 282 -7.60 20.44 -7.32
N MET A 283 -7.78 19.16 -7.07
CA MET A 283 -9.01 18.55 -6.61
C MET A 283 -8.76 17.74 -5.35
N THR A 284 -9.75 17.62 -4.49
CA THR A 284 -9.64 16.84 -3.26
C THR A 284 -10.93 16.07 -3.03
N TYR A 285 -10.80 14.78 -2.72
CA TYR A 285 -11.92 13.88 -2.53
C TYR A 285 -11.85 13.22 -1.16
N ASN A 286 -12.98 13.23 -0.46
CA ASN A 286 -13.11 12.57 0.83
C ASN A 286 -13.34 11.07 0.63
N THR A 287 -12.56 10.23 1.32
CA THR A 287 -12.70 8.78 1.24
C THR A 287 -13.60 8.19 2.33
N ASN A 288 -14.20 8.99 3.19
CA ASN A 288 -15.20 8.51 4.15
C ASN A 288 -16.47 8.04 3.42
N PRO A 289 -17.24 7.10 4.01
CA PRO A 289 -18.51 6.66 3.42
C PRO A 289 -19.50 7.80 3.22
N ASP A 290 -19.51 8.75 4.16
CA ASP A 290 -20.25 10.01 4.07
C ASP A 290 -19.25 11.10 3.65
N PRO A 291 -19.42 11.70 2.47
CA PRO A 291 -18.53 12.77 1.97
C PRO A 291 -18.49 14.01 2.86
N ASP A 292 -19.54 14.28 3.64
CA ASP A 292 -19.63 15.41 4.56
C ASP A 292 -18.96 15.13 5.92
N ASP A 293 -18.54 13.87 6.18
CA ASP A 293 -17.81 13.51 7.38
C ASP A 293 -16.29 13.65 7.18
N PHE A 294 -15.71 14.67 7.78
CA PHE A 294 -14.27 14.95 7.72
C PHE A 294 -13.48 14.35 8.90
N HIS A 295 -14.09 13.50 9.71
CA HIS A 295 -13.38 12.87 10.81
C HIS A 295 -12.33 11.87 10.32
N ALA A 296 -11.07 12.10 10.68
CA ALA A 296 -9.95 11.25 10.31
C ALA A 296 -9.79 10.08 11.32
N SER A 297 -10.51 9.00 11.10
CA SER A 297 -10.37 7.77 11.89
C SER A 297 -9.27 6.83 11.38
N TYR A 298 -8.70 7.11 10.20
CA TYR A 298 -7.63 6.35 9.55
C TYR A 298 -6.75 7.26 8.71
N SER A 299 -5.58 6.76 8.32
CA SER A 299 -4.72 7.37 7.30
C SER A 299 -4.67 6.52 6.06
N LEU A 300 -4.53 7.15 4.90
CA LEU A 300 -4.28 6.48 3.63
C LEU A 300 -2.77 6.32 3.44
N LEU A 301 -2.25 5.10 3.59
CA LEU A 301 -0.81 4.82 3.68
C LEU A 301 -0.19 4.31 2.37
N ASP A 302 -1.02 3.78 1.48
CA ASP A 302 -0.55 3.28 0.18
C ASP A 302 -1.63 3.46 -0.89
N LEU A 303 -1.19 3.69 -2.13
CA LEU A 303 -2.05 3.86 -3.29
C LEU A 303 -1.60 2.95 -4.43
N ALA A 304 -2.54 2.34 -5.11
CA ALA A 304 -2.29 1.63 -6.36
C ALA A 304 -3.45 1.84 -7.34
N MET A 305 -3.13 1.78 -8.64
CA MET A 305 -4.15 1.77 -9.67
C MET A 305 -4.72 0.35 -9.82
N HIS A 306 -6.03 0.23 -9.82
CA HIS A 306 -6.69 -1.00 -10.21
C HIS A 306 -6.42 -1.31 -11.69
N PRO A 307 -6.19 -2.56 -12.09
CA PRO A 307 -5.85 -2.93 -13.48
C PRO A 307 -6.85 -2.46 -14.54
N SER A 308 -8.13 -2.26 -14.18
CA SER A 308 -9.13 -1.69 -15.09
C SER A 308 -8.85 -0.23 -15.49
N GLY A 309 -7.95 0.47 -14.77
CA GLY A 309 -7.69 1.89 -14.98
C GLY A 309 -8.80 2.84 -14.54
N GLN A 310 -9.89 2.35 -13.95
CA GLN A 310 -11.06 3.16 -13.55
C GLN A 310 -11.08 3.47 -12.05
N TYR A 311 -10.35 2.70 -11.24
CA TYR A 311 -10.37 2.82 -9.79
C TYR A 311 -8.95 3.00 -9.25
N ILE A 312 -8.86 3.74 -8.17
CA ILE A 312 -7.69 3.80 -7.30
C ILE A 312 -8.00 3.06 -6.01
N SER A 313 -7.07 2.24 -5.57
CA SER A 313 -7.15 1.59 -4.27
C SER A 313 -6.29 2.33 -3.26
N ALA A 314 -6.82 2.55 -2.07
CA ALA A 314 -6.13 3.18 -0.97
C ALA A 314 -6.10 2.25 0.24
N GLN A 315 -4.90 1.89 0.70
CA GLN A 315 -4.74 1.07 1.89
C GLN A 315 -4.73 1.94 3.13
N THR A 316 -5.54 1.58 4.12
CA THR A 316 -5.62 2.33 5.37
C THR A 316 -4.69 1.77 6.44
N GLY A 317 -4.26 2.67 7.34
CA GLY A 317 -3.74 2.32 8.64
C GLY A 317 -4.59 3.03 9.68
N ASP A 318 -5.22 2.27 10.57
CA ASP A 318 -6.09 2.84 11.59
C ASP A 318 -5.26 3.39 12.76
N HIS A 319 -5.62 4.56 13.25
CA HIS A 319 -4.98 5.16 14.40
C HIS A 319 -5.69 4.70 15.69
N GLY A 320 -5.08 3.75 16.37
CA GLY A 320 -5.28 3.55 17.82
C GLY A 320 -6.59 2.96 18.30
N THR A 321 -7.41 2.31 17.45
CA THR A 321 -8.50 1.48 17.91
C THR A 321 -8.10 0.01 17.93
N PRO A 322 -7.86 -0.59 19.12
CA PRO A 322 -7.58 -2.03 19.21
C PRO A 322 -8.75 -2.82 18.63
N CYS A 323 -8.49 -3.70 17.69
CA CYS A 323 -9.51 -4.62 17.20
C CYS A 323 -9.83 -5.64 18.30
N ALA A 324 -11.06 -5.65 18.78
CA ALA A 324 -11.53 -6.59 19.80
C ALA A 324 -11.51 -8.08 19.37
N LEU A 325 -11.15 -8.35 18.11
CA LEU A 325 -11.02 -9.70 17.58
C LEU A 325 -9.62 -10.32 17.81
N SER A 326 -8.64 -9.52 18.22
CA SER A 326 -7.30 -10.01 18.59
C SER A 326 -7.17 -9.97 20.11
N SER A 327 -7.17 -11.14 20.73
CA SER A 327 -6.96 -11.32 22.15
C SER A 327 -5.63 -10.67 22.59
N GLY A 328 -5.68 -9.41 23.03
CA GLY A 328 -4.60 -8.75 23.78
C GLY A 328 -3.52 -8.03 22.96
N SER A 329 -3.74 -7.65 21.71
CA SER A 329 -2.80 -6.83 20.93
C SER A 329 -3.40 -5.48 20.53
N ASP A 330 -2.62 -4.41 20.67
CA ASP A 330 -2.96 -3.03 20.29
C ASP A 330 -2.97 -2.79 18.75
N HIS A 331 -3.24 -3.83 17.94
CA HIS A 331 -3.21 -3.72 16.48
C HIS A 331 -4.61 -3.53 15.91
N SER A 332 -4.77 -2.53 15.07
CA SER A 332 -5.93 -2.36 14.21
C SER A 332 -5.78 -3.20 12.94
N LEU A 333 -6.91 -3.53 12.31
CA LEU A 333 -6.91 -4.21 11.01
C LEU A 333 -6.96 -3.17 9.89
N SER A 334 -6.10 -3.33 8.90
CA SER A 334 -6.12 -2.46 7.73
C SER A 334 -7.30 -2.77 6.80
N ARG A 335 -7.70 -1.77 6.02
CA ARG A 335 -8.74 -1.85 5.00
C ARG A 335 -8.18 -1.43 3.65
N LEU A 336 -8.70 -1.99 2.59
CA LEU A 336 -8.45 -1.54 1.23
C LEU A 336 -9.72 -0.86 0.70
N LEU A 337 -9.64 0.45 0.48
CA LEU A 337 -10.73 1.25 -0.07
C LEU A 337 -10.60 1.28 -1.59
N LEU A 338 -11.69 1.04 -2.30
CA LEU A 338 -11.74 1.16 -3.75
C LEU A 338 -12.55 2.40 -4.12
N MET A 339 -11.90 3.38 -4.74
CA MET A 339 -12.47 4.66 -5.13
C MET A 339 -12.47 4.79 -6.65
N PRO A 340 -13.58 5.14 -7.30
CA PRO A 340 -13.52 5.57 -8.69
C PRO A 340 -12.60 6.79 -8.83
N LEU A 341 -11.92 6.91 -9.95
CA LEU A 341 -11.09 8.08 -10.21
C LEU A 341 -11.97 9.36 -10.23
N PHE A 342 -11.44 10.42 -9.65
CA PHE A 342 -12.10 11.73 -9.59
C PHE A 342 -13.51 11.69 -8.96
N SER A 343 -13.70 10.91 -7.92
CA SER A 343 -14.98 10.74 -7.23
C SER A 343 -14.80 10.70 -5.71
N ASP A 344 -15.77 11.26 -5.01
CA ASP A 344 -15.93 11.16 -3.55
C ASP A 344 -16.78 9.95 -3.12
N LYS A 345 -17.32 9.21 -4.09
CA LYS A 345 -18.14 8.03 -3.81
C LYS A 345 -17.26 6.79 -3.68
N ARG A 346 -17.10 6.31 -2.46
CA ARG A 346 -16.44 5.03 -2.21
C ARG A 346 -17.21 3.91 -2.89
N HIS A 347 -16.54 3.13 -3.75
CA HIS A 347 -17.14 1.98 -4.41
C HIS A 347 -17.26 0.80 -3.44
N SER A 348 -16.16 0.43 -2.76
CA SER A 348 -16.16 -0.67 -1.79
C SER A 348 -15.09 -0.52 -0.74
N THR A 349 -15.26 -1.25 0.36
CA THR A 349 -14.28 -1.41 1.44
C THR A 349 -13.99 -2.89 1.61
N LEU A 350 -12.76 -3.29 1.39
CA LEU A 350 -12.30 -4.67 1.54
C LEU A 350 -11.52 -4.79 2.85
N TRP A 351 -11.96 -5.67 3.72
CA TRP A 351 -11.28 -5.95 4.98
C TRP A 351 -10.15 -6.94 4.76
N THR A 352 -8.95 -6.53 5.12
CA THR A 352 -7.75 -7.28 4.75
C THR A 352 -7.34 -8.32 5.78
N GLU A 353 -7.89 -8.26 6.99
CA GLU A 353 -7.46 -9.04 8.14
C GLU A 353 -5.95 -8.88 8.45
N SER A 354 -5.32 -7.89 7.86
CA SER A 354 -3.90 -7.62 8.06
C SER A 354 -3.71 -6.67 9.24
N PRO A 355 -2.96 -7.06 10.28
CA PRO A 355 -2.66 -6.16 11.38
C PRO A 355 -1.80 -5.00 10.90
N SER A 356 -2.09 -3.82 11.42
CA SER A 356 -1.38 -2.58 11.11
C SER A 356 -1.20 -1.78 12.39
N SER A 357 0.00 -1.27 12.62
CA SER A 357 0.32 -0.34 13.69
C SER A 357 0.69 1.03 13.14
N SER A 358 0.82 2.01 14.03
CA SER A 358 1.29 3.35 13.66
C SER A 358 2.74 3.39 13.14
N PHE A 359 3.50 2.30 13.30
CA PHE A 359 4.91 2.21 12.93
C PHE A 359 5.14 1.57 11.56
N THR A 360 4.14 0.93 11.00
CA THR A 360 4.25 0.22 9.73
C THR A 360 3.28 0.78 8.71
N SER A 361 3.72 0.76 7.46
CA SER A 361 2.88 1.16 6.33
C SER A 361 2.60 -0.09 5.51
N PRO A 362 1.41 -0.68 5.63
CA PRO A 362 1.04 -1.81 4.80
C PRO A 362 1.11 -1.43 3.32
N ARG A 363 1.40 -2.41 2.48
CA ARG A 363 1.50 -2.28 1.02
C ARG A 363 0.56 -3.25 0.36
N HIS A 364 0.13 -2.90 -0.84
CA HIS A 364 -0.69 -3.80 -1.63
C HIS A 364 -0.30 -3.77 -3.10
N ALA A 365 -0.57 -4.88 -3.79
CA ALA A 365 -0.36 -5.01 -5.23
C ALA A 365 -1.50 -5.81 -5.85
N TRP A 366 -2.06 -5.31 -6.94
CA TRP A 366 -3.15 -5.97 -7.65
C TRP A 366 -2.65 -7.14 -8.47
N ARG A 367 -3.46 -8.18 -8.56
CA ARG A 367 -3.36 -9.20 -9.61
C ARG A 367 -3.69 -8.57 -10.96
N LYS A 368 -3.14 -9.13 -12.04
CA LYS A 368 -3.34 -8.63 -13.42
C LYS A 368 -4.81 -8.55 -13.83
N GLU A 369 -5.60 -9.51 -13.39
CA GLU A 369 -7.03 -9.61 -13.65
C GLU A 369 -7.86 -8.59 -12.87
N GLY A 370 -7.29 -8.00 -11.81
CA GLY A 370 -7.99 -7.06 -10.93
C GLY A 370 -9.03 -7.71 -10.01
N ASP A 371 -9.07 -9.03 -9.92
CA ASP A 371 -10.02 -9.81 -9.12
C ASP A 371 -9.66 -9.85 -7.62
N GLY A 372 -8.43 -9.48 -7.29
CA GLY A 372 -7.93 -9.44 -5.93
C GLY A 372 -6.59 -8.71 -5.80
N ALA A 373 -6.26 -8.33 -4.58
CA ALA A 373 -5.01 -7.68 -4.24
C ALA A 373 -4.24 -8.45 -3.17
N TRP A 374 -2.93 -8.52 -3.33
CA TRP A 374 -1.99 -9.02 -2.36
C TRP A 374 -1.63 -7.94 -1.35
N ILE A 375 -1.68 -8.26 -0.07
CA ILE A 375 -1.55 -7.30 1.03
C ILE A 375 -0.53 -7.77 2.03
N THR A 376 0.40 -6.89 2.40
CA THR A 376 1.40 -7.14 3.43
C THR A 376 0.83 -6.95 4.82
N GLY A 377 1.38 -7.67 5.80
CA GLY A 377 1.06 -7.53 7.21
C GLY A 377 2.30 -7.41 8.08
N GLU A 378 2.14 -6.94 9.31
CA GLU A 378 3.21 -6.91 10.32
C GLU A 378 3.50 -8.28 10.92
N ASP A 379 2.55 -9.20 10.78
CA ASP A 379 2.62 -10.56 11.28
C ASP A 379 3.39 -11.53 10.37
N GLY A 380 3.96 -11.03 9.28
CA GLY A 380 4.71 -11.82 8.31
C GLY A 380 3.84 -12.67 7.39
N ILE A 381 2.52 -12.49 7.41
CA ILE A 381 1.57 -13.22 6.56
C ILE A 381 1.15 -12.35 5.39
N LEU A 382 1.41 -12.84 4.19
CA LEU A 382 0.91 -12.26 2.96
C LEU A 382 -0.52 -12.75 2.70
N ARG A 383 -1.43 -11.82 2.38
CA ARG A 383 -2.85 -12.15 2.20
C ARG A 383 -3.32 -11.77 0.81
N LEU A 384 -4.11 -12.65 0.18
CA LEU A 384 -4.84 -12.34 -1.04
C LEU A 384 -6.29 -12.02 -0.68
N VAL A 385 -6.69 -10.78 -0.92
CA VAL A 385 -8.05 -10.29 -0.66
C VAL A 385 -8.76 -10.09 -1.99
N GLY A 386 -9.86 -10.82 -2.18
CA GLY A 386 -10.68 -10.72 -3.38
C GLY A 386 -11.63 -9.51 -3.34
N LEU A 387 -12.14 -9.12 -4.50
CA LEU A 387 -13.19 -8.09 -4.60
C LEU A 387 -14.50 -8.50 -3.90
N ASP A 388 -14.69 -9.80 -3.64
CA ASP A 388 -15.78 -10.32 -2.82
C ASP A 388 -15.60 -10.05 -1.30
N GLY A 389 -14.54 -9.35 -0.93
CA GLY A 389 -14.20 -9.01 0.44
C GLY A 389 -13.72 -10.18 1.30
N ARG A 390 -13.36 -11.32 0.68
CA ARG A 390 -12.84 -12.50 1.38
C ARG A 390 -11.33 -12.58 1.25
N VAL A 391 -10.69 -13.15 2.26
CA VAL A 391 -9.27 -13.53 2.19
C VAL A 391 -9.18 -14.95 1.62
N HIS A 392 -8.72 -15.05 0.37
CA HIS A 392 -8.64 -16.31 -0.38
C HIS A 392 -7.36 -17.10 -0.12
N ALA A 393 -6.26 -16.39 0.22
CA ALA A 393 -5.01 -17.03 0.57
C ALA A 393 -4.32 -16.31 1.74
N ARG A 394 -3.64 -17.09 2.57
CA ARG A 394 -2.73 -16.62 3.62
C ARG A 394 -1.45 -17.41 3.50
N VAL A 395 -0.37 -16.71 3.16
CA VAL A 395 0.94 -17.33 2.95
C VAL A 395 1.91 -16.77 4.00
N PRO A 396 2.39 -17.60 4.96
CA PRO A 396 3.45 -17.17 5.86
C PRO A 396 4.74 -16.92 5.07
N CYS A 397 5.21 -15.68 5.06
CA CYS A 397 6.36 -15.26 4.26
C CYS A 397 7.56 -14.86 5.12
N HIS A 398 7.38 -14.01 6.13
CA HIS A 398 8.47 -13.41 6.88
C HIS A 398 8.42 -13.77 8.36
N GLY A 399 9.58 -13.76 9.02
CA GLY A 399 9.76 -14.22 10.39
C GLY A 399 10.56 -15.51 10.47
N GLN A 400 11.05 -15.86 11.65
CA GLN A 400 11.73 -17.14 11.88
C GLN A 400 10.69 -18.26 11.97
N HIS A 401 10.65 -19.13 10.99
CA HIS A 401 9.98 -20.41 11.09
C HIS A 401 10.80 -21.31 12.05
N ARG A 402 10.40 -21.36 13.32
CA ARG A 402 10.77 -22.50 14.16
C ARG A 402 9.65 -23.53 14.03
N ASP A 403 10.01 -24.65 13.44
CA ASP A 403 9.30 -25.93 13.40
C ASP A 403 7.79 -25.93 13.11
N ASP A 404 7.37 -26.76 12.17
CA ASP A 404 6.07 -26.99 11.57
C ASP A 404 4.89 -27.34 12.53
N ASN A 405 5.07 -27.21 13.85
CA ASN A 405 4.11 -27.64 14.87
C ASN A 405 3.60 -26.53 15.80
N LEU A 406 3.88 -25.24 15.54
CA LEU A 406 3.43 -24.19 16.42
C LEU A 406 2.15 -23.53 15.87
N SER A 407 1.09 -23.56 16.69
CA SER A 407 -0.19 -22.90 16.42
C SER A 407 -0.01 -21.40 16.13
N ALA A 408 -0.90 -20.83 15.31
CA ALA A 408 -0.93 -19.40 14.94
C ALA A 408 -0.88 -18.40 16.13
N ALA A 409 -1.09 -18.87 17.36
CA ALA A 409 -1.00 -18.08 18.59
C ALA A 409 0.44 -17.81 19.07
N SER A 410 1.46 -18.45 18.50
CA SER A 410 2.86 -18.27 18.92
C SER A 410 3.64 -17.22 18.12
N TRP A 411 3.00 -16.53 17.19
CA TRP A 411 3.56 -15.44 16.40
C TRP A 411 3.72 -14.16 17.24
N ARG A 412 4.46 -14.22 18.33
CA ARG A 412 4.73 -13.06 19.17
C ARG A 412 5.89 -12.27 18.59
N HIS A 413 5.55 -11.10 18.02
CA HIS A 413 6.35 -9.89 17.88
C HIS A 413 7.90 -10.02 18.01
N GLY A 414 8.52 -10.67 17.04
CA GLY A 414 9.93 -10.41 16.78
C GLY A 414 10.00 -9.39 15.64
N GLY A 415 10.78 -8.32 15.75
CA GLY A 415 10.90 -7.25 14.76
C GLY A 415 11.27 -7.66 13.32
N ASN A 416 11.29 -8.94 13.03
CA ASN A 416 11.64 -9.53 11.74
C ASN A 416 10.43 -10.01 10.91
N THR A 417 9.20 -9.82 11.36
CA THR A 417 7.99 -10.23 10.62
C THR A 417 7.45 -9.14 9.70
N VAL A 418 7.88 -7.90 9.90
CA VAL A 418 7.33 -6.73 9.19
C VAL A 418 7.69 -6.77 7.71
N MET A 419 6.68 -6.91 6.88
CA MET A 419 6.80 -6.77 5.43
C MET A 419 6.77 -5.30 5.02
N LYS A 420 7.67 -4.88 4.13
CA LYS A 420 7.82 -3.49 3.66
C LYS A 420 7.44 -3.28 2.21
N GLY A 421 7.38 -4.34 1.43
CA GLY A 421 7.03 -4.27 0.03
C GLY A 421 6.36 -5.55 -0.47
N VAL A 422 5.51 -5.39 -1.46
CA VAL A 422 4.92 -6.45 -2.26
C VAL A 422 4.87 -6.02 -3.71
N ALA A 423 5.20 -6.91 -4.61
CA ALA A 423 5.09 -6.73 -6.04
C ALA A 423 4.48 -7.98 -6.68
N VAL A 424 3.69 -7.79 -7.71
CA VAL A 424 3.12 -8.88 -8.52
C VAL A 424 3.66 -8.75 -9.91
N LEU A 425 4.15 -9.83 -10.47
CA LEU A 425 4.57 -9.90 -11.85
C LEU A 425 4.21 -11.25 -12.47
N TYR A 426 4.21 -11.29 -13.77
CA TYR A 426 3.85 -12.47 -14.54
C TYR A 426 4.98 -12.85 -15.48
N GLU A 427 5.33 -14.13 -15.48
CA GLU A 427 6.25 -14.70 -16.45
C GLU A 427 5.59 -15.94 -17.08
N LYS A 428 5.41 -15.93 -18.40
CA LYS A 428 4.71 -17.01 -19.13
C LYS A 428 3.36 -17.40 -18.51
N ASP A 429 2.54 -16.40 -18.19
CA ASP A 429 1.23 -16.53 -17.53
C ASP A 429 1.25 -17.08 -16.08
N THR A 430 2.43 -17.35 -15.53
CA THR A 430 2.56 -17.69 -14.11
C THR A 430 2.67 -16.43 -13.27
N GLU A 431 1.83 -16.33 -12.25
CA GLU A 431 1.84 -15.26 -11.29
C GLU A 431 2.97 -15.48 -10.27
N TYR A 432 3.80 -14.46 -10.07
CA TYR A 432 4.80 -14.41 -9.01
C TYR A 432 4.52 -13.24 -8.10
N ILE A 433 4.49 -13.52 -6.81
CA ILE A 433 4.34 -12.51 -5.78
C ILE A 433 5.64 -12.42 -5.02
N ILE A 434 6.22 -11.23 -5.02
CA ILE A 434 7.51 -10.96 -4.39
C ILE A 434 7.27 -10.06 -3.18
N THR A 435 7.79 -10.46 -2.03
CA THR A 435 7.73 -9.66 -0.81
C THR A 435 9.11 -9.39 -0.26
N CYS A 436 9.27 -8.30 0.47
CA CYS A 436 10.50 -7.98 1.19
C CYS A 436 10.18 -7.43 2.59
N GLY A 437 11.13 -7.56 3.51
CA GLY A 437 10.89 -7.16 4.88
C GLY A 437 12.12 -6.88 5.73
N PHE A 438 11.87 -6.64 7.01
CA PHE A 438 12.90 -6.34 8.00
C PHE A 438 13.74 -7.55 8.42
N ASP A 439 13.38 -8.74 8.01
CA ASP A 439 14.21 -9.95 8.14
C ASP A 439 15.35 -10.03 7.11
N ARG A 440 15.52 -9.00 6.30
CA ARG A 440 16.55 -8.88 5.24
C ARG A 440 16.42 -9.91 4.13
N THR A 441 15.22 -10.45 3.95
CA THR A 441 14.96 -11.44 2.90
C THR A 441 13.99 -10.90 1.85
N VAL A 442 14.13 -11.43 0.64
CA VAL A 442 13.11 -11.38 -0.41
C VAL A 442 12.49 -12.75 -0.52
N ARG A 443 11.17 -12.82 -0.52
CA ARG A 443 10.40 -14.05 -0.64
C ARG A 443 9.65 -14.06 -1.95
N ILE A 444 9.73 -15.19 -2.65
CA ILE A 444 9.03 -15.42 -3.92
C ILE A 444 7.97 -16.46 -3.69
N VAL A 445 6.72 -16.09 -3.95
CA VAL A 445 5.53 -16.92 -3.78
C VAL A 445 4.90 -17.12 -5.16
N HIS A 446 4.40 -18.31 -5.43
CA HIS A 446 3.69 -18.62 -6.68
C HIS A 446 2.53 -19.59 -6.44
N PRO A 447 1.58 -19.73 -7.39
CA PRO A 447 0.53 -20.73 -7.31
C PRO A 447 1.11 -22.15 -7.19
N SER A 448 0.52 -22.97 -6.29
CA SER A 448 0.80 -24.40 -6.25
C SER A 448 0.10 -25.06 -7.42
N THR A 449 0.80 -25.77 -8.23
CA THR A 449 0.25 -26.65 -9.27
C THR A 449 -0.51 -27.82 -8.66
#